data_8782aa3c78ff56e0979f8ea85aab08ab
#
_entry.id   8782aa3c78ff56e0979f8ea85aab08ab
#
_cell.length_a   1.000
_cell.length_b   1.000
_cell.length_c   1.000
_cell.angle_alpha   90.00
_cell.angle_beta   90.00
_cell.angle_gamma   90.00
#
_symmetry.space_group_name_H-M   'P 1'
#
loop_
_entity.id
_entity.type
_entity.pdbx_description
1 polymer ?
#
loop_
_entity_poly.entity_id
_entity_poly.type
_entity_poly.pdbx_seq_one_letter_code
_entity_poly.pdbx_strand_id
1 'polypeptide(L)'
;MTEQELQAYIAAIRPADEAAMTAARRRQAELAKPPGSLGKLEDMAVRMAGVTGQVCPEVKKCRVAVFAADNGVVAEGVSCAPQSVTVQQAVNMTRRKTGMSALAQTFGDDVMVYDVGIAVDVPCPAVVNRKVRYGTANMAAEPAMTRAEALQALAVGMEAAAQAKADGISVLGIGEMGIGNTTTSAAVLSVLLDAAVETVIGRGGGLTDEGFDRKKQVLRRALALHRPDKNDVLDVLHKVGGLDIAAMTGAFLGCAHEGIAAAVDGYISVVAALCAVHLCPAAADYLFLSHQSYELGYARAAQALGLTPCLALDMRLGEGSGCPLLFRVLEGACGVMKNMATFAEAAIQDDYLEPIRSGDSFTVEKS
;
A
#
# COMPACT_ATOMS: atom_id res chain seq x y z
N MET A 1 20.08 -9.11 -4.09
CA MET A 1 19.93 -9.23 -2.61
C MET A 1 19.81 -10.70 -2.23
N THR A 2 20.47 -11.12 -1.18
CA THR A 2 20.36 -12.46 -0.56
C THR A 2 19.33 -12.43 0.56
N GLU A 3 18.90 -13.61 1.04
CA GLU A 3 18.00 -13.69 2.20
C GLU A 3 18.65 -13.14 3.48
N GLN A 4 19.95 -13.34 3.64
CA GLN A 4 20.70 -12.81 4.79
C GLN A 4 20.73 -11.27 4.77
N GLU A 5 20.91 -10.66 3.59
CA GLU A 5 20.84 -9.19 3.43
C GLU A 5 19.43 -8.67 3.70
N LEU A 6 18.38 -9.40 3.26
CA LEU A 6 17.00 -9.07 3.60
C LEU A 6 16.76 -9.09 5.11
N GLN A 7 17.22 -10.13 5.80
CA GLN A 7 17.07 -10.23 7.27
C GLN A 7 17.83 -9.10 7.99
N ALA A 8 19.02 -8.74 7.54
CA ALA A 8 19.77 -7.62 8.08
C ALA A 8 19.04 -6.27 7.87
N TYR A 9 18.44 -6.09 6.68
CA TYR A 9 17.65 -4.91 6.35
C TYR A 9 16.41 -4.78 7.25
N ILE A 10 15.66 -5.86 7.40
CA ILE A 10 14.46 -5.92 8.27
C ILE A 10 14.84 -5.65 9.73
N ALA A 11 15.92 -6.21 10.22
CA ALA A 11 16.38 -6.03 11.60
C ALA A 11 16.77 -4.57 11.92
N ALA A 12 17.06 -3.75 10.92
CA ALA A 12 17.34 -2.32 11.08
C ALA A 12 16.05 -1.46 11.17
N ILE A 13 14.90 -1.97 10.76
CA ILE A 13 13.61 -1.25 10.85
C ILE A 13 13.22 -1.08 12.31
N ARG A 14 12.88 0.13 12.70
CA ARG A 14 12.44 0.49 14.05
C ARG A 14 10.93 0.74 14.07
N PRO A 15 10.24 0.46 15.19
CA PRO A 15 8.89 0.96 15.41
C PRO A 15 8.84 2.49 15.33
N ALA A 16 7.65 3.04 15.08
CA ALA A 16 7.43 4.49 15.12
C ALA A 16 7.80 5.07 16.51
N ASP A 17 8.18 6.35 16.53
CA ASP A 17 8.60 7.05 17.76
C ASP A 17 7.42 7.30 18.70
N GLU A 18 7.27 6.46 19.74
CA GLU A 18 6.19 6.57 20.73
C GLU A 18 6.31 7.84 21.59
N ALA A 19 7.52 8.37 21.78
CA ALA A 19 7.69 9.63 22.52
C ALA A 19 7.11 10.81 21.71
N ALA A 20 7.37 10.84 20.41
CA ALA A 20 6.78 11.84 19.50
C ALA A 20 5.25 11.69 19.42
N MET A 21 4.74 10.45 19.35
CA MET A 21 3.29 10.18 19.34
C MET A 21 2.63 10.65 20.64
N THR A 22 3.24 10.39 21.80
CA THR A 22 2.74 10.84 23.09
C THR A 22 2.71 12.37 23.18
N ALA A 23 3.77 13.03 22.74
CA ALA A 23 3.82 14.49 22.68
C ALA A 23 2.78 15.06 21.70
N ALA A 24 2.54 14.40 20.56
CA ALA A 24 1.50 14.78 19.61
C ALA A 24 0.10 14.64 20.19
N ARG A 25 -0.21 13.55 20.93
CA ARG A 25 -1.48 13.38 21.66
C ARG A 25 -1.70 14.52 22.68
N ARG A 26 -0.64 14.90 23.40
CA ARG A 26 -0.71 16.04 24.35
C ARG A 26 -1.06 17.34 23.61
N ARG A 27 -0.37 17.64 22.50
CA ARG A 27 -0.69 18.82 21.70
C ARG A 27 -2.12 18.76 21.14
N GLN A 28 -2.62 17.62 20.69
CA GLN A 28 -4.02 17.47 20.27
C GLN A 28 -5.02 17.84 21.37
N ALA A 29 -4.73 17.51 22.63
CA ALA A 29 -5.57 17.84 23.77
C ALA A 29 -5.56 19.33 24.11
N GLU A 30 -4.51 20.06 23.75
CA GLU A 30 -4.36 21.51 23.96
C GLU A 30 -5.04 22.36 22.89
N LEU A 31 -5.30 21.79 21.68
CA LEU A 31 -5.92 22.53 20.58
C LEU A 31 -7.36 22.95 20.92
N ALA A 32 -7.72 24.17 20.48
CA ALA A 32 -9.03 24.81 20.81
C ALA A 32 -10.20 24.12 20.09
N LYS A 33 -10.46 22.88 20.42
CA LYS A 33 -11.53 22.01 19.87
C LYS A 33 -12.00 20.99 20.90
N PRO A 34 -13.23 20.46 20.79
CA PRO A 34 -13.63 19.32 21.58
C PRO A 34 -12.70 18.12 21.36
N PRO A 35 -12.31 17.37 22.41
CA PRO A 35 -11.47 16.17 22.25
C PRO A 35 -12.07 15.17 21.25
N GLY A 36 -11.24 14.61 20.37
CA GLY A 36 -11.67 13.62 19.38
C GLY A 36 -12.54 14.15 18.24
N SER A 37 -12.88 15.45 18.20
CA SER A 37 -13.85 16.01 17.24
C SER A 37 -13.44 15.94 15.78
N LEU A 38 -12.14 15.76 15.48
CA LEU A 38 -11.63 15.57 14.13
C LEU A 38 -11.42 14.08 13.77
N GLY A 39 -11.75 13.16 14.70
CA GLY A 39 -11.76 11.73 14.46
C GLY A 39 -10.44 11.20 13.88
N LYS A 40 -10.50 10.47 12.76
CA LYS A 40 -9.32 9.86 12.14
C LYS A 40 -8.20 10.84 11.78
N LEU A 41 -8.48 12.11 11.55
CA LEU A 41 -7.43 13.09 11.28
C LEU A 41 -6.49 13.27 12.49
N GLU A 42 -7.01 13.17 13.70
CA GLU A 42 -6.19 13.24 14.92
C GLU A 42 -5.26 12.04 15.02
N ASP A 43 -5.79 10.83 14.81
CA ASP A 43 -4.99 9.60 14.81
C ASP A 43 -3.91 9.60 13.73
N MET A 44 -4.27 10.07 12.53
CA MET A 44 -3.33 10.15 11.41
C MET A 44 -2.21 11.16 11.71
N ALA A 45 -2.51 12.30 12.30
CA ALA A 45 -1.49 13.29 12.70
C ALA A 45 -0.55 12.73 13.78
N VAL A 46 -1.09 12.02 14.78
CA VAL A 46 -0.29 11.36 15.82
C VAL A 46 0.61 10.27 15.21
N ARG A 47 0.10 9.43 14.31
CA ARG A 47 0.91 8.42 13.62
C ARG A 47 2.00 9.06 12.75
N MET A 48 1.69 10.15 12.04
CA MET A 48 2.69 10.92 11.29
C MET A 48 3.79 11.48 12.21
N ALA A 49 3.45 11.89 13.43
CA ALA A 49 4.44 12.29 14.42
C ALA A 49 5.38 11.13 14.78
N GLY A 50 4.85 9.92 14.96
CA GLY A 50 5.65 8.71 15.20
C GLY A 50 6.56 8.35 14.04
N VAL A 51 6.08 8.46 12.79
CA VAL A 51 6.87 8.20 11.57
C VAL A 51 8.03 9.18 11.43
N THR A 52 7.80 10.47 11.74
CA THR A 52 8.78 11.54 11.49
C THR A 52 9.64 11.89 12.70
N GLY A 53 9.29 11.43 13.91
CA GLY A 53 9.88 11.87 15.16
C GLY A 53 9.57 13.33 15.52
N GLN A 54 8.55 13.97 14.89
CA GLN A 54 8.21 15.38 15.05
C GLN A 54 6.79 15.53 15.57
N VAL A 55 6.57 16.30 16.62
CA VAL A 55 5.24 16.56 17.21
C VAL A 55 4.27 17.21 16.21
N CYS A 56 4.77 18.14 15.41
CA CYS A 56 4.02 18.80 14.34
C CYS A 56 4.66 18.45 12.99
N PRO A 57 4.37 17.26 12.44
CA PRO A 57 4.95 16.83 11.18
C PRO A 57 4.42 17.69 10.02
N GLU A 58 5.18 17.73 8.93
CA GLU A 58 4.80 18.46 7.73
C GLU A 58 4.89 17.55 6.51
N VAL A 59 3.83 17.52 5.71
CA VAL A 59 3.79 16.82 4.42
C VAL A 59 4.18 17.85 3.34
N LYS A 60 5.39 17.72 2.76
CA LYS A 60 5.95 18.70 1.81
C LYS A 60 5.86 18.25 0.37
N LYS A 61 6.28 17.01 0.11
CA LYS A 61 6.31 16.42 -1.22
C LYS A 61 5.75 15.00 -1.15
N CYS A 62 4.94 14.66 -2.12
CA CYS A 62 4.37 13.33 -2.25
C CYS A 62 4.72 12.74 -3.62
N ARG A 63 4.90 11.44 -3.67
CA ARG A 63 5.16 10.69 -4.89
C ARG A 63 4.33 9.42 -4.91
N VAL A 64 3.83 9.05 -6.09
CA VAL A 64 3.31 7.69 -6.33
C VAL A 64 4.38 6.91 -7.10
N ALA A 65 4.87 5.82 -6.52
CA ALA A 65 5.74 4.85 -7.16
C ALA A 65 4.88 3.69 -7.67
N VAL A 66 4.90 3.44 -8.98
CA VAL A 66 4.14 2.36 -9.62
C VAL A 66 5.09 1.27 -10.07
N PHE A 67 4.85 0.03 -9.64
CA PHE A 67 5.63 -1.13 -10.04
C PHE A 67 4.86 -1.93 -11.09
N ALA A 68 5.41 -1.96 -12.32
CA ALA A 68 4.74 -2.57 -13.46
C ALA A 68 5.34 -3.93 -13.80
N ALA A 69 4.50 -4.97 -13.87
CA ALA A 69 4.90 -6.32 -14.25
C ALA A 69 3.74 -7.11 -14.85
N ASP A 70 4.05 -8.00 -15.78
CA ASP A 70 3.09 -8.95 -16.34
C ASP A 70 3.06 -10.26 -15.56
N ASN A 71 1.88 -10.83 -15.44
CA ASN A 71 1.60 -12.06 -14.71
C ASN A 71 1.24 -13.20 -15.66
N GLY A 72 2.08 -14.24 -15.72
CA GLY A 72 1.93 -15.37 -16.65
C GLY A 72 0.63 -16.15 -16.50
N VAL A 73 -0.05 -16.06 -15.34
CA VAL A 73 -1.35 -16.67 -15.11
C VAL A 73 -2.46 -16.15 -16.05
N VAL A 74 -2.24 -15.05 -16.74
CA VAL A 74 -3.16 -14.52 -17.76
C VAL A 74 -3.40 -15.53 -18.89
N ALA A 75 -2.43 -16.40 -19.18
CA ALA A 75 -2.57 -17.48 -20.16
C ALA A 75 -3.75 -18.45 -19.84
N GLU A 76 -4.22 -18.47 -18.59
CA GLU A 76 -5.38 -19.26 -18.15
C GLU A 76 -6.73 -18.58 -18.40
N GLY A 77 -6.75 -17.40 -19.03
CA GLY A 77 -8.00 -16.66 -19.30
C GLY A 77 -8.67 -16.09 -18.05
N VAL A 78 -7.86 -15.64 -17.08
CA VAL A 78 -8.31 -15.07 -15.78
C VAL A 78 -8.41 -13.54 -15.80
N SER A 79 -8.21 -12.93 -16.95
CA SER A 79 -8.33 -11.47 -17.16
C SER A 79 -9.17 -11.16 -18.37
N CYS A 80 -9.96 -10.09 -18.33
CA CYS A 80 -10.69 -9.57 -19.50
C CYS A 80 -9.81 -8.71 -20.41
N ALA A 81 -8.73 -8.13 -19.88
CA ALA A 81 -7.79 -7.31 -20.65
C ALA A 81 -6.58 -8.15 -21.13
N PRO A 82 -6.05 -7.87 -22.33
CA PRO A 82 -4.82 -8.49 -22.82
C PRO A 82 -3.59 -7.93 -22.08
N GLN A 83 -2.51 -8.69 -22.00
CA GLN A 83 -1.25 -8.27 -21.37
C GLN A 83 -0.65 -6.98 -21.96
N SER A 84 -0.88 -6.72 -23.25
CA SER A 84 -0.40 -5.48 -23.90
C SER A 84 -0.87 -4.19 -23.21
N VAL A 85 -1.94 -4.25 -22.39
CA VAL A 85 -2.41 -3.10 -21.61
C VAL A 85 -1.40 -2.72 -20.54
N THR A 86 -0.64 -3.64 -19.98
CA THR A 86 0.39 -3.35 -18.96
C THR A 86 1.41 -2.33 -19.45
N VAL A 87 2.07 -2.60 -20.57
CA VAL A 87 3.08 -1.69 -21.16
C VAL A 87 2.45 -0.38 -21.60
N GLN A 88 1.23 -0.41 -22.16
CA GLN A 88 0.54 0.79 -22.62
C GLN A 88 0.23 1.73 -21.46
N GLN A 89 -0.31 1.19 -20.36
CA GLN A 89 -0.64 1.98 -19.18
C GLN A 89 0.62 2.45 -18.43
N ALA A 90 1.66 1.63 -18.32
CA ALA A 90 2.94 2.07 -17.76
C ALA A 90 3.49 3.32 -18.49
N VAL A 91 3.44 3.33 -19.83
CA VAL A 91 3.82 4.51 -20.62
C VAL A 91 2.84 5.67 -20.43
N ASN A 92 1.53 5.42 -20.42
CA ASN A 92 0.50 6.46 -20.23
C ASN A 92 0.59 7.13 -18.85
N MET A 93 0.97 6.40 -17.80
CA MET A 93 1.22 6.95 -16.46
C MET A 93 2.29 8.03 -16.47
N THR A 94 3.41 7.81 -17.18
CA THR A 94 4.48 8.81 -17.30
C THR A 94 4.04 10.05 -18.06
N ARG A 95 3.01 9.93 -18.90
CA ARG A 95 2.40 11.01 -19.68
C ARG A 95 1.22 11.68 -18.98
N ARG A 96 0.93 11.30 -17.74
CA ARG A 96 -0.22 11.80 -16.96
C ARG A 96 -1.59 11.52 -17.63
N LYS A 97 -1.74 10.33 -18.26
CA LYS A 97 -2.92 9.96 -19.05
C LYS A 97 -3.76 8.81 -18.45
N THR A 98 -3.43 8.36 -17.22
CA THR A 98 -4.21 7.35 -16.51
C THR A 98 -4.94 7.97 -15.31
N GLY A 99 -5.85 7.21 -14.67
CA GLY A 99 -6.65 7.72 -13.56
C GLY A 99 -5.79 8.22 -12.40
N MET A 100 -4.84 7.41 -11.93
CA MET A 100 -3.92 7.80 -10.87
C MET A 100 -3.07 9.01 -11.28
N SER A 101 -2.46 8.97 -12.45
CA SER A 101 -1.52 10.03 -12.87
C SER A 101 -2.20 11.35 -13.19
N ALA A 102 -3.49 11.34 -13.58
CA ALA A 102 -4.31 12.53 -13.73
C ALA A 102 -4.63 13.17 -12.38
N LEU A 103 -4.97 12.36 -11.36
CA LEU A 103 -5.13 12.83 -9.97
C LEU A 103 -3.83 13.45 -9.44
N ALA A 104 -2.71 12.74 -9.60
CA ALA A 104 -1.40 13.24 -9.18
C ALA A 104 -1.04 14.57 -9.88
N GLN A 105 -1.35 14.70 -11.18
CA GLN A 105 -1.16 15.96 -11.91
C GLN A 105 -2.01 17.09 -11.35
N THR A 106 -3.26 16.80 -11.01
CA THR A 106 -4.20 17.79 -10.45
C THR A 106 -3.69 18.36 -9.14
N PHE A 107 -3.05 17.54 -8.31
CA PHE A 107 -2.52 17.95 -7.01
C PHE A 107 -1.04 18.34 -7.01
N GLY A 108 -0.34 18.18 -8.13
CA GLY A 108 1.08 18.50 -8.22
C GLY A 108 1.99 17.44 -7.63
N ASP A 109 1.47 16.22 -7.45
CA ASP A 109 2.25 15.10 -6.92
C ASP A 109 3.17 14.48 -7.99
N ASP A 110 4.31 13.97 -7.55
CA ASP A 110 5.25 13.28 -8.42
C ASP A 110 4.79 11.84 -8.73
N VAL A 111 5.20 11.32 -9.88
CA VAL A 111 4.91 9.93 -10.30
C VAL A 111 6.15 9.33 -10.90
N MET A 112 6.56 8.18 -10.39
CA MET A 112 7.61 7.34 -10.97
C MET A 112 7.05 5.95 -11.30
N VAL A 113 7.37 5.46 -12.49
CA VAL A 113 6.95 4.13 -12.95
C VAL A 113 8.19 3.27 -13.13
N TYR A 114 8.21 2.12 -12.47
CA TYR A 114 9.29 1.15 -12.51
C TYR A 114 8.84 -0.08 -13.30
N ASP A 115 9.54 -0.42 -14.37
CA ASP A 115 9.39 -1.71 -15.02
C ASP A 115 10.17 -2.75 -14.22
N VAL A 116 9.44 -3.60 -13.49
CA VAL A 116 10.03 -4.70 -12.70
C VAL A 116 9.82 -6.06 -13.37
N GLY A 117 8.97 -6.11 -14.42
CA GLY A 117 8.68 -7.37 -15.07
C GLY A 117 7.66 -7.30 -16.20
N ILE A 118 7.60 -6.23 -16.96
CA ILE A 118 6.78 -6.18 -18.18
C ILE A 118 7.33 -7.19 -19.19
N ALA A 119 6.45 -7.96 -19.84
CA ALA A 119 6.82 -9.09 -20.71
C ALA A 119 7.46 -8.69 -22.06
N VAL A 120 7.55 -7.40 -22.33
CA VAL A 120 8.16 -6.81 -23.53
C VAL A 120 9.10 -5.67 -23.16
N ASP A 121 9.95 -5.25 -24.07
CA ASP A 121 10.74 -4.03 -23.90
C ASP A 121 9.83 -2.81 -23.86
N VAL A 122 10.14 -1.87 -22.96
CA VAL A 122 9.35 -0.64 -22.80
C VAL A 122 10.05 0.50 -23.57
N PRO A 123 9.51 0.95 -24.71
CA PRO A 123 10.15 1.98 -25.53
C PRO A 123 9.84 3.39 -24.97
N CYS A 124 10.08 3.60 -23.68
CA CYS A 124 9.81 4.88 -23.00
C CYS A 124 10.88 5.12 -21.91
N PRO A 125 11.83 6.05 -22.14
CA PRO A 125 12.89 6.33 -21.16
C PRO A 125 12.39 6.90 -19.83
N ALA A 126 11.14 7.40 -19.76
CA ALA A 126 10.53 7.89 -18.53
C ALA A 126 10.06 6.74 -17.62
N VAL A 127 9.96 5.52 -18.13
CA VAL A 127 9.75 4.31 -17.31
C VAL A 127 11.13 3.84 -16.84
N VAL A 128 11.33 3.78 -15.54
CA VAL A 128 12.60 3.36 -14.95
C VAL A 128 12.77 1.86 -15.13
N ASN A 129 13.75 1.44 -15.92
CA ASN A 129 14.02 0.03 -16.16
C ASN A 129 14.71 -0.58 -14.93
N ARG A 130 13.98 -1.44 -14.23
CA ARG A 130 14.42 -2.31 -13.12
C ARG A 130 13.95 -3.75 -13.33
N LYS A 131 13.81 -4.13 -14.60
CA LYS A 131 13.29 -5.42 -15.02
C LYS A 131 14.09 -6.58 -14.43
N VAL A 132 13.42 -7.41 -13.63
CA VAL A 132 13.96 -8.66 -13.06
C VAL A 132 13.88 -9.77 -14.11
N ARG A 133 12.72 -9.87 -14.79
CA ARG A 133 12.46 -10.79 -15.89
C ARG A 133 11.33 -10.31 -16.77
N TYR A 134 11.10 -10.94 -17.90
CA TYR A 134 10.00 -10.63 -18.83
C TYR A 134 8.70 -11.36 -18.43
N GLY A 135 7.98 -10.81 -17.45
CA GLY A 135 6.78 -11.41 -16.88
C GLY A 135 7.07 -12.61 -15.96
N THR A 136 6.12 -12.96 -15.10
CA THR A 136 6.20 -14.21 -14.33
C THR A 136 5.89 -15.42 -15.20
N ALA A 137 6.27 -16.62 -14.75
CA ALA A 137 5.73 -17.86 -15.28
C ALA A 137 4.24 -18.01 -14.87
N ASN A 138 3.56 -18.98 -15.48
CA ASN A 138 2.18 -19.31 -15.13
C ASN A 138 2.13 -20.13 -13.83
N MET A 139 1.71 -19.52 -12.74
CA MET A 139 1.62 -20.17 -11.43
C MET A 139 0.69 -21.41 -11.41
N ALA A 140 -0.15 -21.58 -12.42
CA ALA A 140 -0.99 -22.76 -12.52
C ALA A 140 -0.27 -23.99 -13.10
N ALA A 141 0.98 -23.82 -13.58
CA ALA A 141 1.81 -24.86 -14.18
C ALA A 141 3.16 -25.03 -13.46
N GLU A 142 3.79 -23.91 -13.08
CA GLU A 142 5.08 -23.88 -12.43
C GLU A 142 5.15 -22.68 -11.46
N PRO A 143 6.15 -22.57 -10.55
CA PRO A 143 6.30 -21.40 -9.68
C PRO A 143 6.36 -20.09 -10.49
N ALA A 144 5.68 -19.04 -10.03
CA ALA A 144 5.58 -17.76 -10.73
C ALA A 144 6.95 -17.14 -11.04
N MET A 145 7.90 -17.31 -10.15
CA MET A 145 9.29 -16.86 -10.29
C MET A 145 10.21 -17.70 -9.41
N THR A 146 11.52 -17.52 -9.53
CA THR A 146 12.46 -18.10 -8.57
C THR A 146 12.51 -17.27 -7.28
N ARG A 147 12.96 -17.87 -6.19
CA ARG A 147 13.17 -17.15 -4.92
C ARG A 147 14.18 -15.99 -5.06
N ALA A 148 15.20 -16.15 -5.89
CA ALA A 148 16.16 -15.11 -6.19
C ALA A 148 15.52 -13.92 -6.95
N GLU A 149 14.63 -14.17 -7.89
CA GLU A 149 13.87 -13.13 -8.61
C GLU A 149 12.93 -12.39 -7.67
N ALA A 150 12.25 -13.07 -6.74
CA ALA A 150 11.43 -12.43 -5.71
C ALA A 150 12.27 -11.48 -4.83
N LEU A 151 13.46 -11.91 -4.38
CA LEU A 151 14.39 -11.08 -3.64
C LEU A 151 14.90 -9.87 -4.44
N GLN A 152 15.15 -10.04 -5.74
CA GLN A 152 15.53 -8.92 -6.61
C GLN A 152 14.39 -7.90 -6.75
N ALA A 153 13.15 -8.37 -6.92
CA ALA A 153 11.98 -7.48 -6.99
C ALA A 153 11.77 -6.71 -5.68
N LEU A 154 11.90 -7.38 -4.51
CA LEU A 154 11.89 -6.68 -3.21
C LEU A 154 12.96 -5.57 -3.16
N ALA A 155 14.18 -5.87 -3.59
CA ALA A 155 15.28 -4.90 -3.59
C ALA A 155 14.95 -3.65 -4.44
N VAL A 156 14.29 -3.81 -5.58
CA VAL A 156 13.84 -2.68 -6.41
C VAL A 156 12.88 -1.76 -5.62
N GLY A 157 11.95 -2.35 -4.88
CA GLY A 157 11.03 -1.58 -4.04
C GLY A 157 11.75 -0.81 -2.91
N MET A 158 12.69 -1.46 -2.24
CA MET A 158 13.52 -0.82 -1.20
C MET A 158 14.34 0.33 -1.75
N GLU A 159 14.98 0.16 -2.93
CA GLU A 159 15.71 1.23 -3.62
C GLU A 159 14.80 2.40 -4.01
N ALA A 160 13.56 2.13 -4.45
CA ALA A 160 12.59 3.17 -4.78
C ALA A 160 12.21 4.01 -3.55
N ALA A 161 12.08 3.39 -2.37
CA ALA A 161 11.82 4.10 -1.11
C ALA A 161 13.04 4.91 -0.66
N ALA A 162 14.24 4.36 -0.74
CA ALA A 162 15.49 5.08 -0.43
C ALA A 162 15.68 6.30 -1.35
N GLN A 163 15.39 6.16 -2.65
CA GLN A 163 15.41 7.27 -3.59
C GLN A 163 14.37 8.33 -3.24
N ALA A 164 13.15 7.91 -2.86
CA ALA A 164 12.10 8.84 -2.42
C ALA A 164 12.55 9.65 -1.20
N LYS A 165 13.21 9.00 -0.23
CA LYS A 165 13.79 9.69 0.94
C LYS A 165 14.84 10.71 0.53
N ALA A 166 15.76 10.33 -0.36
CA ALA A 166 16.81 11.21 -0.87
C ALA A 166 16.24 12.44 -1.60
N ASP A 167 15.11 12.28 -2.31
CA ASP A 167 14.40 13.34 -3.02
C ASP A 167 13.54 14.22 -2.09
N GLY A 168 13.50 13.94 -0.80
CA GLY A 168 12.74 14.69 0.20
C GLY A 168 11.24 14.40 0.16
N ILE A 169 10.83 13.23 -0.30
CA ILE A 169 9.43 12.79 -0.28
C ILE A 169 9.00 12.50 1.16
N SER A 170 7.90 13.09 1.59
CA SER A 170 7.32 12.92 2.91
C SER A 170 6.39 11.71 3.00
N VAL A 171 5.66 11.45 1.90
CA VAL A 171 4.74 10.32 1.79
C VAL A 171 4.94 9.64 0.44
N LEU A 172 5.22 8.34 0.45
CA LEU A 172 5.31 7.52 -0.76
C LEU A 172 4.03 6.72 -0.96
N GLY A 173 3.30 7.00 -2.02
CA GLY A 173 2.19 6.16 -2.48
C GLY A 173 2.70 4.96 -3.25
N ILE A 174 2.17 3.78 -2.98
CA ILE A 174 2.64 2.53 -3.58
C ILE A 174 1.53 1.95 -4.43
N GLY A 175 1.72 2.05 -5.75
CA GLY A 175 0.81 1.60 -6.79
C GLY A 175 1.41 0.50 -7.66
N GLU A 176 0.60 -0.03 -8.56
CA GLU A 176 0.96 -1.15 -9.42
C GLU A 176 0.37 -0.99 -10.84
N MET A 177 0.92 -1.75 -11.77
CA MET A 177 0.32 -1.99 -13.08
C MET A 177 0.69 -3.40 -13.55
N GLY A 178 -0.30 -4.30 -13.59
CA GLY A 178 -0.02 -5.67 -13.99
C GLY A 178 -1.29 -6.45 -14.33
N ILE A 179 -1.51 -6.71 -15.63
CA ILE A 179 -2.68 -7.52 -16.01
C ILE A 179 -2.55 -8.92 -15.39
N GLY A 180 -3.62 -9.34 -14.68
CA GLY A 180 -3.67 -10.62 -13.97
C GLY A 180 -3.31 -10.56 -12.47
N ASN A 181 -2.82 -9.43 -11.96
CA ASN A 181 -2.33 -9.31 -10.59
C ASN A 181 -3.43 -9.41 -9.50
N THR A 182 -4.70 -9.19 -9.82
CA THR A 182 -5.80 -9.50 -8.90
C THR A 182 -5.92 -11.02 -8.62
N THR A 183 -5.42 -11.86 -9.55
CA THR A 183 -5.40 -13.33 -9.36
C THR A 183 -4.23 -13.73 -8.46
N THR A 184 -3.03 -13.21 -8.70
CA THR A 184 -1.86 -13.46 -7.85
C THR A 184 -2.05 -12.86 -6.45
N SER A 185 -2.68 -11.69 -6.32
CA SER A 185 -3.05 -11.11 -5.02
C SER A 185 -4.02 -12.00 -4.24
N ALA A 186 -5.04 -12.56 -4.91
CA ALA A 186 -5.96 -13.49 -4.27
C ALA A 186 -5.25 -14.79 -3.82
N ALA A 187 -4.26 -15.28 -4.59
CA ALA A 187 -3.44 -16.43 -4.20
C ALA A 187 -2.63 -16.13 -2.94
N VAL A 188 -1.88 -15.04 -2.95
CA VAL A 188 -1.05 -14.60 -1.82
C VAL A 188 -1.92 -14.41 -0.57
N LEU A 189 -3.03 -13.68 -0.70
CA LEU A 189 -3.91 -13.39 0.43
C LEU A 189 -4.57 -14.65 1.00
N SER A 190 -5.01 -15.60 0.13
CA SER A 190 -5.58 -16.88 0.55
C SER A 190 -4.59 -17.66 1.41
N VAL A 191 -3.32 -17.69 1.04
CA VAL A 191 -2.27 -18.38 1.80
C VAL A 191 -1.96 -17.68 3.11
N LEU A 192 -1.68 -16.39 3.09
CA LEU A 192 -1.28 -15.64 4.28
C LEU A 192 -2.36 -15.62 5.37
N LEU A 193 -3.63 -15.61 4.98
CA LEU A 193 -4.76 -15.61 5.93
C LEU A 193 -5.34 -16.99 6.19
N ASP A 194 -4.79 -18.05 5.58
CA ASP A 194 -5.39 -19.40 5.62
C ASP A 194 -6.90 -19.37 5.27
N ALA A 195 -7.23 -18.59 4.25
CA ALA A 195 -8.61 -18.25 3.88
C ALA A 195 -9.06 -19.00 2.62
N ALA A 196 -10.32 -19.40 2.57
CA ALA A 196 -10.89 -19.98 1.37
C ALA A 196 -10.82 -19.00 0.19
N VAL A 197 -10.48 -19.50 -1.00
CA VAL A 197 -10.32 -18.70 -2.23
C VAL A 197 -11.54 -17.81 -2.48
N GLU A 198 -12.75 -18.32 -2.24
CA GLU A 198 -14.02 -17.63 -2.47
C GLU A 198 -14.19 -16.36 -1.65
N THR A 199 -13.46 -16.26 -0.55
CA THR A 199 -13.57 -15.13 0.40
C THR A 199 -12.60 -14.01 0.14
N VAL A 200 -11.66 -14.20 -0.80
CA VAL A 200 -10.60 -13.22 -1.11
C VAL A 200 -10.51 -12.87 -2.60
N ILE A 201 -11.18 -13.65 -3.47
CA ILE A 201 -11.11 -13.48 -4.93
C ILE A 201 -12.23 -12.58 -5.44
N GLY A 202 -11.89 -11.58 -6.26
CA GLY A 202 -12.81 -10.69 -6.95
C GLY A 202 -12.81 -10.88 -8.47
N ARG A 203 -13.71 -10.17 -9.15
CA ARG A 203 -13.83 -10.19 -10.63
C ARG A 203 -12.73 -9.37 -11.33
N GLY A 204 -11.93 -8.62 -10.57
CA GLY A 204 -10.93 -7.70 -11.15
C GLY A 204 -11.57 -6.69 -12.07
N GLY A 205 -11.02 -6.50 -13.26
CA GLY A 205 -11.50 -5.54 -14.26
C GLY A 205 -12.86 -5.85 -14.89
N GLY A 206 -13.59 -6.93 -14.49
CA GLY A 206 -14.94 -7.22 -14.97
C GLY A 206 -15.08 -8.54 -15.73
N LEU A 207 -14.69 -9.66 -15.13
CA LEU A 207 -14.90 -10.98 -15.71
C LEU A 207 -16.38 -11.38 -15.80
N THR A 208 -16.76 -12.13 -16.86
CA THR A 208 -18.02 -12.85 -16.94
C THR A 208 -18.13 -13.91 -15.86
N ASP A 209 -19.29 -14.50 -15.64
CA ASP A 209 -19.47 -15.57 -14.66
C ASP A 209 -18.58 -16.79 -14.95
N GLU A 210 -18.51 -17.23 -16.22
CA GLU A 210 -17.63 -18.31 -16.63
C GLU A 210 -16.14 -17.97 -16.44
N GLY A 211 -15.75 -16.72 -16.76
CA GLY A 211 -14.37 -16.24 -16.53
C GLY A 211 -14.02 -16.21 -15.04
N PHE A 212 -14.98 -15.83 -14.20
CA PHE A 212 -14.80 -15.79 -12.76
C PHE A 212 -14.70 -17.19 -12.15
N ASP A 213 -15.53 -18.15 -12.61
CA ASP A 213 -15.43 -19.54 -12.17
C ASP A 213 -14.11 -20.19 -12.62
N ARG A 214 -13.66 -19.90 -13.84
CA ARG A 214 -12.33 -20.30 -14.32
C ARG A 214 -11.24 -19.75 -13.41
N LYS A 215 -11.29 -18.45 -13.06
CA LYS A 215 -10.33 -17.81 -12.16
C LYS A 215 -10.23 -18.53 -10.81
N LYS A 216 -11.37 -18.91 -10.20
CA LYS A 216 -11.40 -19.70 -8.96
C LYS A 216 -10.74 -21.06 -9.12
N GLN A 217 -11.03 -21.78 -10.22
CA GLN A 217 -10.45 -23.09 -10.50
C GLN A 217 -8.94 -23.03 -10.70
N VAL A 218 -8.46 -22.03 -11.46
CA VAL A 218 -7.03 -21.77 -11.68
C VAL A 218 -6.32 -21.54 -10.36
N LEU A 219 -6.91 -20.71 -9.49
CA LEU A 219 -6.33 -20.38 -8.20
C LEU A 219 -6.23 -21.62 -7.29
N ARG A 220 -7.31 -22.41 -7.17
CA ARG A 220 -7.29 -23.66 -6.39
C ARG A 220 -6.23 -24.64 -6.92
N ARG A 221 -6.10 -24.76 -8.25
CA ARG A 221 -5.08 -25.62 -8.89
C ARG A 221 -3.66 -25.17 -8.53
N ALA A 222 -3.38 -23.87 -8.62
CA ALA A 222 -2.08 -23.31 -8.30
C ALA A 222 -1.72 -23.55 -6.82
N LEU A 223 -2.64 -23.29 -5.90
CA LEU A 223 -2.42 -23.50 -4.46
C LEU A 223 -2.22 -24.99 -4.13
N ALA A 224 -2.98 -25.91 -4.74
CA ALA A 224 -2.82 -27.35 -4.55
C ALA A 224 -1.50 -27.86 -5.11
N LEU A 225 -1.04 -27.32 -6.27
CA LEU A 225 0.21 -27.69 -6.92
C LEU A 225 1.43 -27.29 -6.10
N HIS A 226 1.47 -26.04 -5.64
CA HIS A 226 2.68 -25.46 -5.03
C HIS A 226 2.72 -25.53 -3.51
N ARG A 227 1.55 -25.65 -2.85
CA ARG A 227 1.43 -25.69 -1.39
C ARG A 227 2.33 -24.67 -0.70
N PRO A 228 2.14 -23.37 -0.95
CA PRO A 228 3.00 -22.33 -0.35
C PRO A 228 2.93 -22.37 1.17
N ASP A 229 4.07 -22.19 1.84
CA ASP A 229 4.14 -22.09 3.30
C ASP A 229 3.72 -20.68 3.75
N LYS A 230 2.60 -20.56 4.47
CA LYS A 230 2.07 -19.29 4.97
C LYS A 230 3.00 -18.55 5.93
N ASN A 231 3.97 -19.25 6.52
CA ASN A 231 4.95 -18.67 7.43
C ASN A 231 6.22 -18.18 6.72
N ASP A 232 6.35 -18.45 5.42
CA ASP A 232 7.45 -18.00 4.58
C ASP A 232 6.92 -17.13 3.43
N VAL A 233 6.90 -15.81 3.64
CA VAL A 233 6.42 -14.85 2.65
C VAL A 233 7.17 -14.96 1.31
N LEU A 234 8.47 -15.28 1.33
CA LEU A 234 9.24 -15.47 0.10
C LEU A 234 8.80 -16.74 -0.64
N ASP A 235 8.44 -17.80 0.09
CA ASP A 235 7.88 -19.02 -0.51
C ASP A 235 6.53 -18.74 -1.17
N VAL A 236 5.68 -17.94 -0.51
CA VAL A 236 4.39 -17.51 -1.07
C VAL A 236 4.59 -16.66 -2.32
N LEU A 237 5.43 -15.62 -2.24
CA LEU A 237 5.67 -14.70 -3.36
C LEU A 237 6.26 -15.40 -4.58
N HIS A 238 7.27 -16.26 -4.40
CA HIS A 238 7.91 -16.92 -5.54
C HIS A 238 7.00 -17.95 -6.20
N LYS A 239 6.15 -18.65 -5.43
CA LYS A 239 5.28 -19.70 -5.98
C LYS A 239 4.04 -19.14 -6.65
N VAL A 240 3.35 -18.19 -6.01
CA VAL A 240 2.01 -17.74 -6.43
C VAL A 240 1.83 -16.23 -6.49
N GLY A 241 2.90 -15.47 -6.24
CA GLY A 241 2.89 -14.00 -6.28
C GLY A 241 3.12 -13.40 -7.68
N GLY A 242 3.50 -12.13 -7.69
CA GLY A 242 3.87 -11.35 -8.85
C GLY A 242 5.11 -10.51 -8.55
N LEU A 243 5.86 -10.11 -9.60
CA LEU A 243 7.02 -9.21 -9.45
C LEU A 243 6.60 -7.83 -8.95
N ASP A 244 5.43 -7.36 -9.36
CA ASP A 244 4.78 -6.13 -8.87
C ASP A 244 4.49 -6.22 -7.37
N ILE A 245 3.85 -7.30 -6.89
CA ILE A 245 3.55 -7.51 -5.47
C ILE A 245 4.85 -7.59 -4.66
N ALA A 246 5.87 -8.31 -5.14
CA ALA A 246 7.15 -8.41 -4.47
C ALA A 246 7.86 -7.05 -4.39
N ALA A 247 7.88 -6.27 -5.48
CA ALA A 247 8.47 -4.93 -5.48
C ALA A 247 7.72 -3.96 -4.55
N MET A 248 6.40 -3.97 -4.56
CA MET A 248 5.60 -3.19 -3.60
C MET A 248 5.86 -3.59 -2.16
N THR A 249 5.98 -4.91 -1.86
CA THR A 249 6.37 -5.41 -0.53
C THR A 249 7.71 -4.81 -0.09
N GLY A 250 8.69 -4.80 -0.99
CA GLY A 250 9.97 -4.16 -0.77
C GLY A 250 9.87 -2.65 -0.53
N ALA A 251 8.98 -1.95 -1.26
CA ALA A 251 8.76 -0.51 -1.10
C ALA A 251 8.14 -0.19 0.27
N PHE A 252 7.20 -1.00 0.78
CA PHE A 252 6.65 -0.84 2.13
C PHE A 252 7.71 -1.05 3.22
N LEU A 253 8.54 -2.09 3.09
CA LEU A 253 9.70 -2.29 3.99
C LEU A 253 10.68 -1.12 3.90
N GLY A 254 10.93 -0.63 2.69
CA GLY A 254 11.79 0.52 2.43
C GLY A 254 11.28 1.79 3.10
N CYS A 255 9.99 2.08 3.02
CA CYS A 255 9.39 3.23 3.71
C CYS A 255 9.61 3.14 5.23
N ALA A 256 9.42 1.97 5.82
CA ALA A 256 9.64 1.75 7.25
C ALA A 256 11.13 1.90 7.63
N HIS A 257 12.05 1.42 6.79
CA HIS A 257 13.49 1.56 7.00
C HIS A 257 13.95 3.01 6.92
N GLU A 258 13.44 3.76 5.94
CA GLU A 258 13.80 5.16 5.70
C GLU A 258 13.04 6.16 6.59
N GLY A 259 12.06 5.71 7.36
CA GLY A 259 11.23 6.58 8.21
C GLY A 259 10.40 7.57 7.39
N ILE A 260 9.73 7.09 6.34
CA ILE A 260 8.75 7.85 5.55
C ILE A 260 7.38 7.16 5.57
N ALA A 261 6.32 7.95 5.51
CA ALA A 261 4.96 7.40 5.48
C ALA A 261 4.68 6.71 4.15
N ALA A 262 4.03 5.55 4.21
CA ALA A 262 3.63 4.77 3.04
C ALA A 262 2.10 4.82 2.86
N ALA A 263 1.64 5.33 1.73
CA ALA A 263 0.24 5.31 1.35
C ALA A 263 -0.09 4.00 0.63
N VAL A 264 -1.00 3.23 1.21
CA VAL A 264 -1.52 1.97 0.67
C VAL A 264 -2.75 2.28 -0.18
N ASP A 265 -2.74 1.86 -1.43
CA ASP A 265 -3.85 2.06 -2.37
C ASP A 265 -4.99 1.06 -2.15
N GLY A 266 -5.30 0.27 -3.15
CA GLY A 266 -6.40 -0.69 -3.19
C GLY A 266 -5.98 -2.12 -2.85
N TYR A 267 -6.67 -3.08 -3.49
CA TYR A 267 -6.56 -4.50 -3.15
C TYR A 267 -5.15 -5.08 -3.31
N ILE A 268 -4.49 -4.85 -4.45
CA ILE A 268 -3.15 -5.41 -4.70
C ILE A 268 -2.13 -4.79 -3.72
N SER A 269 -2.22 -3.47 -3.52
CA SER A 269 -1.34 -2.72 -2.63
C SER A 269 -1.48 -3.17 -1.16
N VAL A 270 -2.71 -3.41 -0.66
CA VAL A 270 -2.91 -3.89 0.72
C VAL A 270 -2.39 -5.31 0.93
N VAL A 271 -2.43 -6.16 -0.11
CA VAL A 271 -1.83 -7.52 -0.05
C VAL A 271 -0.31 -7.44 0.04
N ALA A 272 0.33 -6.57 -0.74
CA ALA A 272 1.77 -6.32 -0.64
C ALA A 272 2.17 -5.73 0.72
N ALA A 273 1.36 -4.81 1.26
CA ALA A 273 1.54 -4.27 2.61
C ALA A 273 1.44 -5.36 3.69
N LEU A 274 0.49 -6.30 3.54
CA LEU A 274 0.38 -7.45 4.44
C LEU A 274 1.62 -8.35 4.37
N CYS A 275 2.16 -8.61 3.17
CA CYS A 275 3.45 -9.31 3.02
C CYS A 275 4.58 -8.61 3.78
N ALA A 276 4.67 -7.28 3.68
CA ALA A 276 5.69 -6.50 4.38
C ALA A 276 5.56 -6.61 5.91
N VAL A 277 4.33 -6.56 6.43
CA VAL A 277 4.06 -6.69 7.88
C VAL A 277 4.33 -8.12 8.38
N HIS A 278 4.05 -9.15 7.58
CA HIS A 278 4.43 -10.52 7.92
C HIS A 278 5.96 -10.71 7.97
N LEU A 279 6.73 -10.01 7.11
CA LEU A 279 8.20 -10.00 7.17
C LEU A 279 8.73 -9.15 8.32
N CYS A 280 8.11 -8.02 8.60
CA CYS A 280 8.51 -7.06 9.63
C CYS A 280 7.29 -6.39 10.26
N PRO A 281 6.80 -6.84 11.44
CA PRO A 281 5.62 -6.24 12.08
C PRO A 281 5.71 -4.73 12.30
N ALA A 282 6.90 -4.19 12.58
CA ALA A 282 7.10 -2.74 12.74
C ALA A 282 6.79 -1.93 11.47
N ALA A 283 6.74 -2.55 10.30
CA ALA A 283 6.35 -1.86 9.07
C ALA A 283 4.90 -1.32 9.13
N ALA A 284 4.02 -1.94 9.94
CA ALA A 284 2.64 -1.49 10.11
C ALA A 284 2.51 -0.05 10.61
N ASP A 285 3.47 0.42 11.40
CA ASP A 285 3.47 1.77 11.97
C ASP A 285 3.58 2.86 10.89
N TYR A 286 4.13 2.52 9.74
CA TYR A 286 4.40 3.43 8.63
C TYR A 286 3.30 3.43 7.57
N LEU A 287 2.31 2.51 7.66
CA LEU A 287 1.27 2.33 6.65
C LEU A 287 0.05 3.22 6.89
N PHE A 288 -0.46 3.86 5.85
CA PHE A 288 -1.70 4.62 5.86
C PHE A 288 -2.60 4.13 4.73
N LEU A 289 -3.76 3.54 5.07
CA LEU A 289 -4.71 3.05 4.07
C LEU A 289 -5.50 4.24 3.47
N SER A 290 -5.53 4.32 2.14
CA SER A 290 -6.19 5.42 1.43
C SER A 290 -7.71 5.27 1.44
N HIS A 291 -8.23 4.37 0.65
CA HIS A 291 -9.66 4.16 0.47
C HIS A 291 -10.06 2.72 0.72
N GLN A 292 -11.31 2.53 1.10
CA GLN A 292 -11.93 1.22 1.11
C GLN A 292 -12.14 0.76 -0.33
N SER A 293 -11.31 -0.18 -0.80
CA SER A 293 -11.48 -0.75 -2.13
C SER A 293 -12.73 -1.60 -2.20
N TYR A 294 -13.40 -1.58 -3.34
CA TYR A 294 -14.61 -2.37 -3.60
C TYR A 294 -14.31 -3.88 -3.82
N GLU A 295 -13.03 -4.28 -3.92
CA GLU A 295 -12.62 -5.68 -4.07
C GLU A 295 -12.82 -6.47 -2.77
N LEU A 296 -13.39 -7.68 -2.88
CA LEU A 296 -13.83 -8.52 -1.74
C LEU A 296 -12.70 -8.81 -0.72
N GLY A 297 -11.50 -9.12 -1.19
CA GLY A 297 -10.37 -9.46 -0.32
C GLY A 297 -9.77 -8.26 0.45
N TYR A 298 -10.06 -7.03 0.04
CA TYR A 298 -9.49 -5.82 0.65
C TYR A 298 -9.81 -5.72 2.14
N ALA A 299 -11.08 -5.86 2.50
CA ALA A 299 -11.53 -5.71 3.89
C ALA A 299 -10.83 -6.72 4.82
N ARG A 300 -10.61 -7.96 4.35
CA ARG A 300 -9.89 -8.99 5.11
C ARG A 300 -8.42 -8.65 5.32
N ALA A 301 -7.75 -8.15 4.27
CA ALA A 301 -6.36 -7.74 4.37
C ALA A 301 -6.20 -6.52 5.29
N ALA A 302 -7.08 -5.51 5.18
CA ALA A 302 -7.10 -4.34 6.06
C ALA A 302 -7.34 -4.72 7.53
N GLN A 303 -8.27 -5.66 7.78
CA GLN A 303 -8.55 -6.20 9.11
C GLN A 303 -7.32 -6.94 9.68
N ALA A 304 -6.64 -7.75 8.86
CA ALA A 304 -5.44 -8.48 9.28
C ALA A 304 -4.28 -7.52 9.63
N LEU A 305 -4.19 -6.38 8.94
CA LEU A 305 -3.26 -5.30 9.28
C LEU A 305 -3.66 -4.51 10.54
N GLY A 306 -4.88 -4.64 11.03
CA GLY A 306 -5.42 -3.80 12.11
C GLY A 306 -5.58 -2.33 11.71
N LEU A 307 -5.70 -2.03 10.41
CA LEU A 307 -5.77 -0.68 9.87
C LEU A 307 -7.13 -0.38 9.24
N THR A 308 -7.55 0.88 9.30
CA THR A 308 -8.82 1.33 8.73
C THR A 308 -8.57 2.38 7.65
N PRO A 309 -9.15 2.26 6.45
CA PRO A 309 -9.04 3.27 5.41
C PRO A 309 -9.71 4.58 5.82
N CYS A 310 -9.21 5.71 5.29
CA CYS A 310 -9.74 7.02 5.61
C CYS A 310 -10.89 7.45 4.68
N LEU A 311 -11.00 6.88 3.47
CA LEU A 311 -11.98 7.25 2.46
C LEU A 311 -12.88 6.07 2.07
N ALA A 312 -14.14 6.35 1.78
CA ALA A 312 -15.11 5.41 1.20
C ALA A 312 -15.67 6.04 -0.10
N LEU A 313 -15.13 5.64 -1.26
CA LEU A 313 -15.40 6.24 -2.56
C LEU A 313 -15.75 5.19 -3.63
N ASP A 314 -16.00 3.95 -3.23
CA ASP A 314 -16.32 2.79 -4.09
C ASP A 314 -15.30 2.56 -5.23
N MET A 315 -14.05 3.00 -5.03
CA MET A 315 -12.96 2.89 -5.99
C MET A 315 -12.49 1.44 -6.12
N ARG A 316 -12.13 1.06 -7.37
CA ARG A 316 -11.58 -0.27 -7.70
C ARG A 316 -10.63 -0.23 -8.91
N LEU A 317 -10.01 0.91 -9.17
CA LEU A 317 -9.14 1.09 -10.34
C LEU A 317 -7.76 0.42 -10.15
N GLY A 318 -7.15 0.57 -8.96
CA GLY A 318 -5.73 0.28 -8.75
C GLY A 318 -4.85 1.45 -9.17
N GLU A 319 -3.70 1.19 -9.76
CA GLU A 319 -2.70 2.16 -10.23
C GLU A 319 -2.05 3.01 -9.13
N GLY A 320 -2.44 2.88 -7.87
CA GLY A 320 -2.11 3.83 -6.81
C GLY A 320 -3.08 5.02 -6.73
N SER A 321 -4.29 4.88 -7.30
CA SER A 321 -5.24 6.00 -7.49
C SER A 321 -5.77 6.60 -6.20
N GLY A 322 -5.80 5.87 -5.10
CA GLY A 322 -6.17 6.39 -3.79
C GLY A 322 -5.09 7.22 -3.11
N CYS A 323 -3.82 7.06 -3.52
CA CYS A 323 -2.69 7.71 -2.86
C CYS A 323 -2.74 9.24 -2.95
N PRO A 324 -2.97 9.89 -4.11
CA PRO A 324 -3.06 11.35 -4.20
C PRO A 324 -4.16 11.95 -3.32
N LEU A 325 -5.26 11.22 -3.12
CA LEU A 325 -6.36 11.64 -2.24
C LEU A 325 -5.93 11.54 -0.77
N LEU A 326 -5.28 10.43 -0.37
CA LEU A 326 -4.75 10.27 0.99
C LEU A 326 -3.70 11.32 1.31
N PHE A 327 -2.85 11.72 0.37
CA PHE A 327 -1.86 12.77 0.59
C PHE A 327 -2.51 14.07 1.08
N ARG A 328 -3.64 14.48 0.49
CA ARG A 328 -4.41 15.67 0.90
C ARG A 328 -5.00 15.52 2.31
N VAL A 329 -5.44 14.31 2.65
CA VAL A 329 -5.95 14.03 4.01
C VAL A 329 -4.81 14.13 5.03
N LEU A 330 -3.62 13.57 4.74
CA LEU A 330 -2.45 13.68 5.60
C LEU A 330 -1.94 15.12 5.73
N GLU A 331 -1.92 15.88 4.64
CA GLU A 331 -1.60 17.32 4.67
C GLU A 331 -2.57 18.09 5.58
N GLY A 332 -3.88 17.81 5.46
CA GLY A 332 -4.88 18.41 6.33
C GLY A 332 -4.69 18.05 7.80
N ALA A 333 -4.46 16.77 8.09
CA ALA A 333 -4.22 16.28 9.45
C ALA A 333 -2.99 16.94 10.10
N CYS A 334 -1.86 16.98 9.39
CA CYS A 334 -0.65 17.65 9.85
C CYS A 334 -0.82 19.17 9.93
N GLY A 335 -1.58 19.75 8.98
CA GLY A 335 -1.88 21.18 8.96
C GLY A 335 -2.66 21.64 10.19
N VAL A 336 -3.61 20.86 10.67
CA VAL A 336 -4.34 21.13 11.93
C VAL A 336 -3.38 21.17 13.11
N MET A 337 -2.50 20.16 13.23
CA MET A 337 -1.49 20.12 14.30
C MET A 337 -0.60 21.34 14.35
N LYS A 338 -0.26 21.89 13.20
CA LYS A 338 0.65 23.02 13.05
C LYS A 338 -0.04 24.38 13.25
N ASN A 339 -1.24 24.56 12.66
CA ASN A 339 -1.82 25.89 12.44
C ASN A 339 -2.98 26.20 13.39
N MET A 340 -3.62 25.18 14.01
CA MET A 340 -4.71 25.41 14.93
C MET A 340 -4.17 25.94 16.26
N ALA A 341 -4.79 27.01 16.76
CA ALA A 341 -4.45 27.59 18.05
C ALA A 341 -4.79 26.62 19.21
N THR A 342 -4.00 26.69 20.26
CA THR A 342 -4.36 26.09 21.55
C THR A 342 -5.44 26.93 22.26
N PHE A 343 -6.10 26.37 23.27
CA PHE A 343 -7.05 27.12 24.12
C PHE A 343 -6.38 28.39 24.68
N ALA A 344 -5.14 28.28 25.15
CA ALA A 344 -4.40 29.40 25.70
C ALA A 344 -4.10 30.49 24.64
N GLU A 345 -3.64 30.09 23.44
CA GLU A 345 -3.38 31.00 22.34
C GLU A 345 -4.64 31.71 21.82
N ALA A 346 -5.79 31.00 21.85
CA ALA A 346 -7.08 31.54 21.42
C ALA A 346 -7.77 32.36 22.52
N ALA A 347 -7.20 32.43 23.73
CA ALA A 347 -7.82 33.04 24.91
C ALA A 347 -9.22 32.47 25.22
N ILE A 348 -9.42 31.17 25.01
CA ILE A 348 -10.64 30.43 25.30
C ILE A 348 -10.46 29.68 26.62
N GLN A 349 -11.34 29.88 27.58
CA GLN A 349 -11.37 29.06 28.80
C GLN A 349 -11.90 27.68 28.45
N ASP A 350 -11.26 26.63 28.96
CA ASP A 350 -11.57 25.24 28.62
C ASP A 350 -12.15 24.41 29.79
N ASP A 351 -12.48 25.08 30.91
CA ASP A 351 -13.07 24.48 32.13
C ASP A 351 -14.35 23.68 31.83
N TYR A 352 -15.13 24.10 30.85
CA TYR A 352 -16.34 23.40 30.41
C TYR A 352 -16.05 22.02 29.76
N LEU A 353 -14.80 21.73 29.40
CA LEU A 353 -14.40 20.45 28.84
C LEU A 353 -14.01 19.42 29.90
N GLU A 354 -13.84 19.81 31.19
CA GLU A 354 -13.44 18.88 32.24
C GLU A 354 -14.38 17.67 32.38
N PRO A 355 -15.72 17.85 32.37
CA PRO A 355 -16.65 16.73 32.44
C PRO A 355 -16.57 15.82 31.21
N ILE A 356 -16.16 16.37 30.03
CA ILE A 356 -16.05 15.67 28.77
C ILE A 356 -14.72 14.89 28.69
N ARG A 357 -13.62 15.49 29.19
CA ARG A 357 -12.30 14.84 29.24
C ARG A 357 -12.26 13.63 30.19
N SER A 358 -13.09 13.62 31.21
CA SER A 358 -13.18 12.55 32.22
C SER A 358 -14.16 11.44 31.86
N GLY A 359 -14.97 11.61 30.82
CA GLY A 359 -16.02 10.67 30.41
C GLY A 359 -15.95 10.26 28.96
N ASP A 360 -16.58 9.13 28.62
CA ASP A 360 -16.70 8.58 27.27
C ASP A 360 -17.79 9.27 26.42
N SER A 361 -17.93 10.60 26.62
CA SER A 361 -19.07 11.40 26.13
C SER A 361 -19.17 11.53 24.60
N PHE A 362 -18.21 10.98 23.84
CA PHE A 362 -18.16 11.02 22.37
C PHE A 362 -18.37 9.67 21.70
N THR A 363 -18.57 8.60 22.46
CA THR A 363 -18.99 7.31 21.90
C THR A 363 -20.43 7.39 21.43
N VAL A 364 -20.64 7.72 20.16
CA VAL A 364 -21.90 7.46 19.50
C VAL A 364 -21.93 5.96 19.20
N GLU A 365 -22.83 5.21 19.82
CA GLU A 365 -23.10 3.82 19.44
C GLU A 365 -23.44 3.82 17.94
N LYS A 366 -22.60 3.17 17.16
CA LYS A 366 -22.89 2.97 15.73
C LYS A 366 -24.02 1.96 15.64
N SER A 367 -25.21 2.47 15.35
CA SER A 367 -26.38 1.67 14.98
C SER A 367 -26.13 0.82 13.75
#